data_3f2daf4385956488c20fdb01b5166703
#
_entry.id   3f2daf4385956488c20fdb01b5166703
#
_cell.length_a   1.000
_cell.length_b   1.000
_cell.length_c   1.000
_cell.angle_alpha   90.00
_cell.angle_beta   90.00
_cell.angle_gamma   90.00
#
_symmetry.space_group_name_H-M   'P 1'
#
loop_
_entity.id
_entity.type
_entity.pdbx_description
1 polymer ?
#
loop_
_entity_poly.entity_id
_entity_poly.type
_entity_poly.pdbx_seq_one_letter_code
_entity_poly.pdbx_strand_id
1 'polypeptide(L)' 'MDFDAELDAIGLLCPLPVLKARKRLQALSTGQVLRVLADDPAAIIDMPHFCAEAGHDLVSIAEAPTHQIYLLRKG' A
#
# COMPACT_ATOMS: atom_id res chain seq x y z
N MET A 1 -9.86 3.49 -10.74
CA MET A 1 -9.40 4.63 -9.95
C MET A 1 -7.97 4.96 -10.32
N ASP A 2 -7.72 6.23 -10.52
CA ASP A 2 -6.39 6.69 -10.89
C ASP A 2 -5.45 6.72 -9.68
N PHE A 3 -4.18 6.56 -9.94
CA PHE A 3 -3.14 6.63 -8.92
C PHE A 3 -1.95 7.43 -9.47
N ASP A 4 -1.17 7.99 -8.53
CA ASP A 4 -0.04 8.86 -8.89
C ASP A 4 1.27 8.10 -8.96
N ALA A 5 1.39 7.00 -8.24
CA ALA A 5 2.56 6.13 -8.24
C ALA A 5 2.14 4.70 -7.97
N GLU A 6 2.99 3.76 -8.41
CA GLU A 6 2.75 2.34 -8.18
C GLU A 6 3.99 1.69 -7.58
N LEU A 7 3.75 0.81 -6.60
CA LEU A 7 4.78 -0.01 -5.97
C LEU A 7 4.46 -1.48 -6.22
N ASP A 8 5.37 -2.17 -6.89
CA ASP A 8 5.30 -3.63 -7.01
C ASP A 8 6.07 -4.25 -5.84
N ALA A 9 5.33 -4.78 -4.89
CA ALA A 9 5.88 -5.48 -3.72
C ALA A 9 5.57 -6.98 -3.76
N ILE A 10 5.23 -7.51 -4.94
CA ILE A 10 4.98 -8.95 -5.12
C ILE A 10 6.26 -9.71 -4.83
N GLY A 11 6.14 -10.82 -4.12
CA GLY A 11 7.27 -11.64 -3.71
C GLY A 11 7.94 -11.20 -2.42
N LEU A 12 7.58 -10.04 -1.87
CA LEU A 12 8.14 -9.55 -0.62
C LEU A 12 7.30 -10.03 0.56
N LEU A 13 8.00 -10.39 1.65
CA LEU A 13 7.37 -10.85 2.89
C LEU A 13 7.35 -9.74 3.93
N CYS A 14 6.39 -9.83 4.87
CA CYS A 14 6.29 -8.94 6.02
C CYS A 14 7.66 -8.81 6.71
N PRO A 15 8.12 -7.59 7.03
CA PRO A 15 7.41 -6.30 6.96
C PRO A 15 7.73 -5.49 5.70
N LEU A 16 8.35 -6.07 4.68
CA LEU A 16 8.89 -5.33 3.54
C LEU A 16 7.82 -4.58 2.71
N PRO A 17 6.63 -5.14 2.44
CA PRO A 17 5.62 -4.39 1.68
C PRO A 17 5.25 -3.06 2.36
N VAL A 18 5.05 -3.08 3.67
CA VAL A 18 4.72 -1.88 4.44
C VAL A 18 5.88 -0.89 4.47
N LEU A 19 7.11 -1.37 4.69
CA LEU A 19 8.28 -0.50 4.74
C LEU A 19 8.52 0.19 3.40
N LYS A 20 8.35 -0.52 2.29
CA LYS A 20 8.50 0.07 0.96
C LYS A 20 7.36 1.04 0.64
N ALA A 21 6.13 0.72 1.03
CA ALA A 21 5.00 1.64 0.87
C ALA A 21 5.23 2.93 1.65
N ARG A 22 5.70 2.81 2.89
CA ARG A 22 6.03 3.97 3.72
C ARG A 22 7.04 4.88 3.04
N LYS A 23 8.12 4.32 2.50
CA LYS A 23 9.14 5.09 1.82
C LYS A 23 8.60 5.79 0.58
N ARG A 24 7.80 5.08 -0.22
CA ARG A 24 7.21 5.65 -1.45
C ARG A 24 6.22 6.76 -1.13
N LEU A 25 5.42 6.61 -0.08
CA LEU A 25 4.48 7.66 0.34
C LEU A 25 5.19 8.92 0.80
N GLN A 26 6.38 8.82 1.39
CA GLN A 26 7.16 9.99 1.79
C GLN A 26 7.53 10.88 0.60
N ALA A 27 7.65 10.31 -0.58
CA ALA A 27 7.94 11.07 -1.80
C ALA A 27 6.71 11.68 -2.46
N LEU A 28 5.52 11.36 -1.98
CA LEU A 28 4.26 11.89 -2.51
C LEU A 28 3.79 13.09 -1.71
N SER A 29 2.95 13.90 -2.35
CA SER A 29 2.26 15.02 -1.69
C SER A 29 0.94 14.55 -1.09
N THR A 30 0.48 15.27 -0.06
CA THR A 30 -0.82 15.00 0.56
C THR A 30 -1.93 14.93 -0.49
N GLY A 31 -2.74 13.89 -0.42
CA GLY A 31 -3.84 13.64 -1.35
C GLY A 31 -3.47 12.79 -2.55
N GLN A 32 -2.19 12.57 -2.82
CA GLN A 32 -1.78 11.68 -3.90
C GLN A 32 -1.96 10.21 -3.50
N VAL A 33 -2.14 9.36 -4.49
CA VAL A 33 -2.49 7.95 -4.29
C VAL A 33 -1.35 7.05 -4.75
N LEU A 34 -0.96 6.12 -3.87
CA LEU A 34 -0.02 5.04 -4.17
C LEU A 34 -0.79 3.74 -4.36
N ARG A 35 -0.58 3.10 -5.49
CA ARG A 35 -1.08 1.75 -5.72
C ARG A 35 0.00 0.74 -5.35
N VAL A 36 -0.32 -0.18 -4.43
CA VAL A 36 0.62 -1.19 -3.97
C VAL A 36 0.12 -2.57 -4.37
N LEU A 37 0.99 -3.35 -5.00
CA LEU A 37 0.73 -4.75 -5.29
C LEU A 37 1.52 -5.60 -4.31
N ALA A 38 0.87 -6.55 -3.65
CA ALA A 38 1.51 -7.45 -2.70
C ALA A 38 0.84 -8.82 -2.74
N ASP A 39 1.58 -9.87 -2.38
CA ASP A 39 1.04 -11.23 -2.34
C ASP A 39 1.26 -11.93 -1.00
N ASP A 40 1.84 -11.24 -0.02
CA ASP A 40 1.97 -11.78 1.33
C ASP A 40 0.63 -11.66 2.06
N PRO A 41 0.06 -12.77 2.59
CA PRO A 41 -1.19 -12.72 3.36
C PRO A 41 -1.15 -11.75 4.54
N ALA A 42 0.02 -11.55 5.16
CA ALA A 42 0.17 -10.63 6.28
C ALA A 42 -0.09 -9.17 5.88
N ALA A 43 0.10 -8.81 4.62
CA ALA A 43 -0.13 -7.46 4.14
C ALA A 43 -1.59 -7.03 4.30
N ILE A 44 -2.53 -7.96 4.25
CA ILE A 44 -3.97 -7.68 4.44
C ILE A 44 -4.24 -7.07 5.81
N ILE A 45 -3.45 -7.46 6.81
CA ILE A 45 -3.55 -6.94 8.18
C ILE A 45 -2.61 -5.76 8.37
N ASP A 46 -1.37 -5.88 7.89
CA ASP A 46 -0.33 -4.89 8.14
C ASP A 46 -0.59 -3.56 7.43
N MET A 47 -1.14 -3.60 6.22
CA MET A 47 -1.33 -2.38 5.42
C MET A 47 -2.38 -1.45 6.04
N PRO A 48 -3.58 -1.94 6.44
CA PRO A 48 -4.55 -1.10 7.15
C PRO A 48 -4.00 -0.54 8.46
N HIS A 49 -3.27 -1.36 9.22
CA HIS A 49 -2.68 -0.94 10.48
C HIS A 49 -1.66 0.19 10.27
N PHE A 50 -0.79 0.04 9.29
CA PHE A 50 0.19 1.05 8.91
C PHE A 50 -0.51 2.37 8.53
N CYS A 51 -1.53 2.32 7.68
CA CYS A 51 -2.24 3.52 7.25
C CYS A 51 -2.87 4.25 8.44
N ALA A 52 -3.49 3.51 9.36
CA ALA A 52 -4.11 4.09 10.54
C ALA A 52 -3.07 4.78 11.43
N GLU A 53 -1.93 4.13 11.67
CA GLU A 53 -0.87 4.69 12.52
C GLU A 53 -0.17 5.90 11.90
N ALA A 54 0.08 5.85 10.59
CA ALA A 54 0.83 6.88 9.91
C ALA A 54 -0.04 8.07 9.43
N GLY A 55 -1.36 7.96 9.56
CA GLY A 55 -2.27 9.02 9.14
C GLY A 55 -2.54 9.05 7.65
N HIS A 56 -2.41 7.92 6.97
CA HIS A 56 -2.79 7.78 5.56
C HIS A 56 -4.16 7.13 5.43
N ASP A 57 -4.83 7.36 4.31
CA ASP A 57 -6.12 6.75 4.03
C ASP A 57 -5.94 5.47 3.21
N LEU A 58 -6.45 4.35 3.72
CA LEU A 58 -6.59 3.15 2.92
C LEU A 58 -7.88 3.28 2.11
N VAL A 59 -7.72 3.61 0.84
CA VAL A 59 -8.88 3.87 -0.04
C VAL A 59 -9.60 2.59 -0.40
N SER A 60 -8.83 1.55 -0.75
CA SER A 60 -9.42 0.26 -1.13
C SER A 60 -8.40 -0.86 -1.04
N ILE A 61 -8.92 -2.07 -0.86
CA ILE A 61 -8.18 -3.32 -1.04
C ILE A 61 -8.98 -4.14 -2.04
N ALA A 62 -8.31 -4.61 -3.09
CA ALA A 62 -8.90 -5.52 -4.05
C ALA A 62 -8.06 -6.80 -4.11
N GLU A 63 -8.71 -7.94 -4.31
CA GLU A 63 -8.03 -9.21 -4.47
C GLU A 63 -8.03 -9.61 -5.93
N ALA A 64 -6.83 -9.83 -6.48
CA ALA A 64 -6.63 -10.46 -7.78
C ALA A 64 -6.32 -11.96 -7.56
N PRO A 65 -6.31 -12.80 -8.62
CA PRO A 65 -6.09 -14.22 -8.45
C PRO A 65 -4.78 -14.59 -7.74
N THR A 66 -3.73 -13.79 -7.91
CA THR A 66 -2.39 -14.11 -7.39
C THR A 66 -1.84 -13.08 -6.42
N HIS A 67 -2.53 -11.95 -6.18
CA HIS A 67 -2.03 -10.88 -5.33
C HIS A 67 -3.15 -9.98 -4.86
N GLN A 68 -2.81 -9.05 -3.97
CA GLN A 68 -3.73 -8.01 -3.51
C GLN A 68 -3.31 -6.66 -4.10
N ILE A 69 -4.26 -5.76 -4.25
CA ILE A 69 -4.04 -4.41 -4.75
C ILE A 69 -4.57 -3.42 -3.72
N TYR A 70 -3.68 -2.56 -3.23
CA TYR A 70 -4.01 -1.53 -2.23
C TYR A 70 -3.94 -0.16 -2.87
N LEU A 71 -4.90 0.70 -2.58
CA LEU A 71 -4.82 2.11 -2.92
C LEU A 71 -4.71 2.91 -1.63
N LEU A 72 -3.59 3.60 -1.47
CA LEU A 72 -3.26 4.38 -0.28
C LEU A 72 -3.20 5.85 -0.64
N ARG A 73 -3.98 6.69 0.04
CA ARG A 73 -3.90 8.15 -0.15
C ARG A 73 -3.00 8.74 0.91
N LYS A 74 -2.02 9.53 0.46
CA LYS A 74 -1.08 10.23 1.33
C LYS A 74 -1.83 11.21 2.24
N GLY A 75 -1.65 11.05 3.54
CA GLY A 75 -2.19 11.95 4.55
C GLY A 75 -1.38 13.21 4.80
#